data_57b5d7f5ec1fac6352cbd940f686dd0f
#
_entry.id   57b5d7f5ec1fac6352cbd940f686dd0f
#
_cell.length_a   1.000
_cell.length_b   1.000
_cell.length_c   1.000
_cell.angle_alpha   90.00
_cell.angle_beta   90.00
_cell.angle_gamma   90.00
#
_symmetry.space_group_name_H-M   'P 1'
#
loop_
_entity.id
_entity.type
_entity.pdbx_description
1 polymer ?
#
loop_
_entity_poly.entity_id
_entity_poly.type
_entity_poly.pdbx_seq_one_letter_code
_entity_poly.pdbx_strand_id
1 'polypeptide(L)'
;MRVLNPRPSRQAQPLSEALRGVGHDVIELPLLAIERLALDTAARAQILALDRYDGVIFVSANAARYGVAAVSDYWPQWPSPLPCVAVGMATAAVLEAEGLRVHIAAQEDSEGMLALPILQEVAGQRWLICRGEDGRELLASTLRERGAEVETLALYKRFLPDTARVEWLDCFPRPEVVLLSSAMIWRHWQQIAGSEAIAPWLVTVSSRLADTVRAAGAKRVICADGAQPKHWLAALAQLPQ
;
A
#
# COMPACT_ATOMS: atom_id res chain seq x y z
N MET A 1 2.92 -27.88 -3.18
CA MET A 1 2.58 -27.29 -1.86
C MET A 1 1.30 -26.49 -1.97
N ARG A 2 0.54 -26.41 -0.92
CA ARG A 2 -0.65 -25.56 -0.79
C ARG A 2 -0.27 -24.20 -0.21
N VAL A 3 -0.41 -23.15 -1.01
CA VAL A 3 0.11 -21.80 -0.74
C VAL A 3 -1.03 -20.81 -0.58
N LEU A 4 -1.09 -20.10 0.54
CA LEU A 4 -2.05 -19.05 0.78
C LEU A 4 -1.47 -17.70 0.29
N ASN A 5 -2.20 -17.08 -0.65
CA ASN A 5 -1.93 -15.73 -1.16
C ASN A 5 -2.94 -14.74 -0.55
N PRO A 6 -2.53 -13.94 0.45
CA PRO A 6 -3.45 -13.04 1.18
C PRO A 6 -3.55 -11.64 0.58
N ARG A 7 -3.03 -11.43 -0.62
CA ARG A 7 -3.06 -10.12 -1.29
C ARG A 7 -4.48 -9.71 -1.67
N PRO A 8 -4.76 -8.40 -1.78
CA PRO A 8 -6.00 -7.93 -2.37
C PRO A 8 -6.23 -8.56 -3.76
N SER A 9 -7.46 -8.97 -4.08
CA SER A 9 -7.80 -9.81 -5.22
C SER A 9 -7.19 -9.32 -6.55
N ARG A 10 -7.21 -8.02 -6.84
CA ARG A 10 -6.59 -7.47 -8.05
C ARG A 10 -5.06 -7.60 -8.10
N GLN A 11 -4.41 -7.65 -6.94
CA GLN A 11 -2.95 -7.78 -6.80
C GLN A 11 -2.52 -9.24 -6.62
N ALA A 12 -3.45 -10.12 -6.31
CA ALA A 12 -3.19 -11.54 -6.10
C ALA A 12 -2.97 -12.27 -7.43
N GLN A 13 -3.73 -11.93 -8.47
CA GLN A 13 -3.83 -12.69 -9.70
C GLN A 13 -2.47 -13.01 -10.36
N PRO A 14 -1.56 -12.05 -10.65
CA PRO A 14 -0.30 -12.36 -11.32
C PRO A 14 0.58 -13.34 -10.52
N LEU A 15 0.55 -13.23 -9.18
CA LEU A 15 1.29 -14.15 -8.32
C LEU A 15 0.63 -15.52 -8.27
N SER A 16 -0.70 -15.57 -8.14
CA SER A 16 -1.46 -16.82 -8.12
C SER A 16 -1.29 -17.61 -9.41
N GLU A 17 -1.32 -16.95 -10.56
CA GLU A 17 -1.06 -17.57 -11.86
C GLU A 17 0.35 -18.14 -11.96
N ALA A 18 1.36 -17.38 -11.52
CA ALA A 18 2.75 -17.84 -11.51
C ALA A 18 2.94 -19.06 -10.58
N LEU A 19 2.31 -19.07 -9.41
CA LEU A 19 2.36 -20.19 -8.46
C LEU A 19 1.68 -21.44 -9.02
N ARG A 20 0.49 -21.31 -9.62
CA ARG A 20 -0.22 -22.41 -10.28
C ARG A 20 0.57 -22.95 -11.47
N GLY A 21 1.24 -22.07 -12.22
CA GLY A 21 2.08 -22.44 -13.37
C GLY A 21 3.26 -23.36 -13.03
N VAL A 22 3.72 -23.35 -11.77
CA VAL A 22 4.77 -24.26 -11.27
C VAL A 22 4.22 -25.40 -10.40
N GLY A 23 2.91 -25.62 -10.44
CA GLY A 23 2.25 -26.77 -9.79
C GLY A 23 1.89 -26.60 -8.32
N HIS A 24 1.82 -25.38 -7.81
CA HIS A 24 1.29 -25.12 -6.46
C HIS A 24 -0.24 -25.06 -6.45
N ASP A 25 -0.87 -25.57 -5.38
CA ASP A 25 -2.27 -25.35 -5.07
C ASP A 25 -2.40 -24.00 -4.35
N VAL A 26 -3.15 -23.07 -4.94
CA VAL A 26 -3.20 -21.67 -4.46
C VAL A 26 -4.56 -21.34 -3.85
N ILE A 27 -4.53 -21.01 -2.57
CA ILE A 27 -5.67 -20.45 -1.84
C ILE A 27 -5.56 -18.92 -1.93
N GLU A 28 -6.54 -18.29 -2.54
CA GLU A 28 -6.68 -16.83 -2.50
C GLU A 28 -7.61 -16.46 -1.34
N LEU A 29 -7.03 -15.92 -0.27
CA LEU A 29 -7.75 -15.43 0.89
C LEU A 29 -7.33 -13.99 1.17
N PRO A 30 -8.00 -13.00 0.60
CA PRO A 30 -7.63 -11.60 0.77
C PRO A 30 -7.71 -11.17 2.24
N LEU A 31 -6.57 -10.83 2.82
CA LEU A 31 -6.46 -10.31 4.19
C LEU A 31 -6.33 -8.78 4.24
N LEU A 32 -6.49 -8.15 3.10
CA LEU A 32 -6.42 -6.70 2.97
C LEU A 32 -7.40 -6.27 1.88
N ALA A 33 -8.36 -5.46 2.25
CA ALA A 33 -9.21 -4.72 1.32
C ALA A 33 -8.92 -3.22 1.40
N ILE A 34 -9.24 -2.53 0.32
CA ILE A 34 -9.09 -1.08 0.20
C ILE A 34 -10.45 -0.53 -0.22
N GLU A 35 -10.96 0.39 0.57
CA GLU A 35 -12.25 1.04 0.34
C GLU A 35 -12.08 2.55 0.24
N ARG A 36 -12.72 3.17 -0.75
CA ARG A 36 -12.78 4.63 -0.86
C ARG A 36 -13.56 5.19 0.33
N LEU A 37 -13.03 6.22 0.96
CA LEU A 37 -13.75 6.95 2.00
C LEU A 37 -14.75 7.92 1.36
N ALA A 38 -15.92 8.05 1.99
CA ALA A 38 -16.84 9.12 1.68
C ALA A 38 -16.21 10.46 2.12
N LEU A 39 -16.29 11.47 1.25
CA LEU A 39 -15.78 12.78 1.58
C LEU A 39 -16.70 13.45 2.61
N ASP A 40 -16.17 13.75 3.77
CA ASP A 40 -16.84 14.58 4.76
C ASP A 40 -16.80 16.07 4.38
N THR A 41 -17.35 16.93 5.20
CA THR A 41 -17.39 18.39 4.95
C THR A 41 -15.99 19.00 4.88
N ALA A 42 -15.04 18.53 5.71
CA ALA A 42 -13.68 19.03 5.71
C ALA A 42 -12.91 18.62 4.45
N ALA A 43 -13.00 17.35 4.06
CA ALA A 43 -12.42 16.82 2.83
C ALA A 43 -12.95 17.53 1.57
N ARG A 44 -14.26 17.82 1.54
CA ARG A 44 -14.87 18.60 0.43
C ARG A 44 -14.33 20.03 0.41
N ALA A 45 -14.20 20.69 1.57
CA ALA A 45 -13.65 22.02 1.64
C ALA A 45 -12.19 22.07 1.16
N GLN A 46 -11.36 21.07 1.49
CA GLN A 46 -9.99 20.95 0.97
C GLN A 46 -9.97 20.83 -0.55
N ILE A 47 -10.83 19.98 -1.13
CA ILE A 47 -10.91 19.81 -2.59
C ILE A 47 -11.40 21.08 -3.28
N LEU A 48 -12.40 21.76 -2.72
CA LEU A 48 -12.92 23.02 -3.28
C LEU A 48 -11.90 24.17 -3.20
N ALA A 49 -10.95 24.10 -2.28
CA ALA A 49 -9.86 25.05 -2.13
C ALA A 49 -8.56 24.63 -2.83
N LEU A 50 -8.64 23.68 -3.80
CA LEU A 50 -7.46 23.08 -4.42
C LEU A 50 -6.53 24.10 -5.10
N ASP A 51 -7.06 25.19 -5.63
CA ASP A 51 -6.34 26.30 -6.23
C ASP A 51 -5.55 27.16 -5.23
N ARG A 52 -5.73 26.93 -3.93
CA ARG A 52 -5.02 27.66 -2.85
C ARG A 52 -3.80 26.90 -2.34
N TYR A 53 -3.52 25.71 -2.86
CA TYR A 53 -2.32 24.97 -2.52
C TYR A 53 -1.21 25.26 -3.53
N ASP A 54 0.03 25.20 -3.05
CA ASP A 54 1.24 25.31 -3.86
C ASP A 54 1.63 23.96 -4.47
N GLY A 55 1.04 22.86 -3.98
CA GLY A 55 1.20 21.54 -4.58
C GLY A 55 0.42 20.44 -3.86
N VAL A 56 0.29 19.29 -4.54
CA VAL A 56 -0.40 18.10 -4.03
C VAL A 56 0.53 16.90 -4.07
N ILE A 57 0.59 16.17 -2.97
CA ILE A 57 1.44 14.99 -2.82
C ILE A 57 0.57 13.72 -2.76
N PHE A 58 0.90 12.73 -3.58
CA PHE A 58 0.21 11.44 -3.62
C PHE A 58 1.14 10.33 -3.15
N VAL A 59 0.84 9.77 -1.98
CA VAL A 59 1.69 8.77 -1.32
C VAL A 59 1.44 7.33 -1.78
N SER A 60 0.59 7.11 -2.76
CA SER A 60 0.33 5.79 -3.36
C SER A 60 -0.51 5.91 -4.63
N ALA A 61 -0.50 4.89 -5.48
CA ALA A 61 -1.37 4.80 -6.65
C ALA A 61 -2.88 4.81 -6.29
N ASN A 62 -3.27 4.32 -5.12
CA ASN A 62 -4.65 4.42 -4.65
C ASN A 62 -5.00 5.87 -4.25
N ALA A 63 -4.07 6.57 -3.58
CA ALA A 63 -4.25 7.99 -3.27
C ALA A 63 -4.42 8.81 -4.56
N ALA A 64 -3.63 8.52 -5.60
CA ALA A 64 -3.76 9.17 -6.90
C ALA A 64 -5.12 8.88 -7.55
N ARG A 65 -5.53 7.61 -7.68
CA ARG A 65 -6.83 7.24 -8.27
C ARG A 65 -8.02 7.88 -7.56
N TYR A 66 -8.06 7.76 -6.23
CA TYR A 66 -9.19 8.30 -5.46
C TYR A 66 -9.13 9.82 -5.35
N GLY A 67 -7.92 10.42 -5.34
CA GLY A 67 -7.74 11.87 -5.32
C GLY A 67 -8.17 12.51 -6.64
N VAL A 68 -7.72 11.99 -7.77
CA VAL A 68 -8.16 12.46 -9.10
C VAL A 68 -9.67 12.33 -9.23
N ALA A 69 -10.24 11.16 -8.90
CA ALA A 69 -11.68 10.96 -8.96
C ALA A 69 -12.45 11.95 -8.06
N ALA A 70 -11.93 12.21 -6.84
CA ALA A 70 -12.54 13.17 -5.92
C ALA A 70 -12.47 14.62 -6.43
N VAL A 71 -11.36 15.00 -7.05
CA VAL A 71 -11.19 16.34 -7.65
C VAL A 71 -12.11 16.51 -8.86
N SER A 72 -12.20 15.51 -9.73
CA SER A 72 -13.07 15.56 -10.93
C SER A 72 -14.56 15.71 -10.63
N ASP A 73 -15.01 15.35 -9.41
CA ASP A 73 -16.41 15.58 -8.98
C ASP A 73 -16.70 17.08 -8.74
N TYR A 74 -15.67 17.96 -8.57
CA TYR A 74 -15.82 19.36 -8.20
C TYR A 74 -15.13 20.34 -9.16
N TRP A 75 -14.11 19.89 -9.88
CA TRP A 75 -13.32 20.71 -10.78
C TRP A 75 -13.44 20.18 -12.22
N PRO A 76 -13.83 21.01 -13.20
CA PRO A 76 -13.92 20.59 -14.61
C PRO A 76 -12.55 20.27 -15.22
N GLN A 77 -11.50 20.81 -14.64
CA GLN A 77 -10.11 20.52 -14.97
C GLN A 77 -9.21 20.77 -13.75
N TRP A 78 -8.05 20.13 -13.74
CA TRP A 78 -7.07 20.33 -12.68
C TRP A 78 -6.58 21.79 -12.67
N PRO A 79 -6.49 22.45 -11.50
CA PRO A 79 -5.97 23.82 -11.41
C PRO A 79 -4.55 23.91 -11.95
N SER A 80 -4.31 24.88 -12.84
CA SER A 80 -2.97 25.12 -13.40
C SER A 80 -2.40 26.41 -12.79
N PRO A 81 -1.14 26.42 -12.35
CA PRO A 81 -0.06 25.41 -12.50
C PRO A 81 0.20 24.54 -11.27
N LEU A 82 -0.83 23.96 -10.65
CA LEU A 82 -0.70 23.19 -9.41
C LEU A 82 0.15 21.89 -9.63
N PRO A 83 1.39 21.82 -9.10
CA PRO A 83 2.26 20.66 -9.29
C PRO A 83 1.81 19.46 -8.46
N CYS A 84 2.06 18.26 -9.00
CA CYS A 84 1.83 17.00 -8.32
C CYS A 84 3.15 16.32 -7.97
N VAL A 85 3.23 15.74 -6.79
CA VAL A 85 4.35 14.88 -6.35
C VAL A 85 3.85 13.46 -6.17
N ALA A 86 4.54 12.50 -6.76
CA ALA A 86 4.24 11.07 -6.63
C ALA A 86 5.35 10.34 -5.90
N VAL A 87 4.98 9.41 -5.02
CA VAL A 87 5.92 8.58 -4.27
C VAL A 87 6.76 7.67 -5.18
N GLY A 88 6.28 7.33 -6.37
CA GLY A 88 6.96 6.43 -7.30
C GLY A 88 6.22 6.29 -8.62
N MET A 89 6.79 5.49 -9.53
CA MET A 89 6.33 5.34 -10.91
C MET A 89 4.88 4.88 -11.03
N ALA A 90 4.44 3.92 -10.20
CA ALA A 90 3.05 3.43 -10.24
C ALA A 90 2.02 4.51 -9.86
N THR A 91 2.41 5.46 -9.01
CA THR A 91 1.57 6.61 -8.62
C THR A 91 1.58 7.67 -9.72
N ALA A 92 2.76 7.95 -10.27
CA ALA A 92 2.93 8.89 -11.36
C ALA A 92 2.12 8.49 -12.59
N ALA A 93 2.17 7.23 -13.00
CA ALA A 93 1.43 6.72 -14.16
C ALA A 93 -0.10 6.99 -14.07
N VAL A 94 -0.68 6.97 -12.86
CA VAL A 94 -2.10 7.33 -12.67
C VAL A 94 -2.34 8.82 -12.92
N LEU A 95 -1.44 9.67 -12.45
CA LEU A 95 -1.57 11.13 -12.58
C LEU A 95 -1.27 11.59 -14.03
N GLU A 96 -0.26 11.01 -14.66
CA GLU A 96 0.12 11.30 -16.05
C GLU A 96 -0.96 10.88 -17.04
N ALA A 97 -1.69 9.79 -16.76
CA ALA A 97 -2.84 9.38 -17.57
C ALA A 97 -3.97 10.44 -17.60
N GLU A 98 -4.02 11.31 -16.58
CA GLU A 98 -4.93 12.47 -16.51
C GLU A 98 -4.29 13.77 -17.03
N GLY A 99 -3.12 13.68 -17.68
CA GLY A 99 -2.40 14.80 -18.25
C GLY A 99 -1.68 15.71 -17.24
N LEU A 100 -1.49 15.26 -16.01
CA LEU A 100 -0.86 16.05 -14.96
C LEU A 100 0.66 15.96 -15.04
N ARG A 101 1.33 17.08 -14.72
CA ARG A 101 2.80 17.11 -14.56
C ARG A 101 3.17 16.62 -13.17
N VAL A 102 4.06 15.63 -13.11
CA VAL A 102 4.39 14.93 -11.87
C VAL A 102 5.87 14.99 -11.56
N HIS A 103 6.22 15.36 -10.33
CA HIS A 103 7.55 15.16 -9.76
C HIS A 103 7.59 13.78 -9.09
N ILE A 104 8.53 12.93 -9.51
CA ILE A 104 8.60 11.53 -9.06
C ILE A 104 9.81 11.35 -8.15
N ALA A 105 9.60 10.75 -6.98
CA ALA A 105 10.69 10.40 -6.08
C ALA A 105 11.55 9.27 -6.69
N ALA A 106 12.87 9.43 -6.59
CA ALA A 106 13.82 8.41 -7.06
C ALA A 106 13.77 7.14 -6.18
N GLN A 107 13.51 7.31 -4.89
CA GLN A 107 13.25 6.23 -3.94
C GLN A 107 11.77 6.27 -3.55
N GLU A 108 11.07 5.13 -3.70
CA GLU A 108 9.60 5.06 -3.55
C GLU A 108 9.15 5.02 -2.07
N ASP A 109 9.56 6.03 -1.30
CA ASP A 109 9.20 6.21 0.11
C ASP A 109 9.10 7.70 0.49
N SER A 110 8.81 7.96 1.77
CA SER A 110 8.66 9.32 2.29
C SER A 110 9.98 10.09 2.24
N GLU A 111 11.08 9.44 2.49
CA GLU A 111 12.44 9.98 2.49
C GLU A 111 12.84 10.41 1.07
N GLY A 112 12.54 9.57 0.07
CA GLY A 112 12.76 9.90 -1.34
C GLY A 112 11.91 11.06 -1.82
N MET A 113 10.64 11.16 -1.39
CA MET A 113 9.82 12.35 -1.67
C MET A 113 10.42 13.60 -1.03
N LEU A 114 10.81 13.53 0.25
CA LEU A 114 11.42 14.66 0.96
C LEU A 114 12.76 15.10 0.37
N ALA A 115 13.43 14.26 -0.42
CA ALA A 115 14.66 14.61 -1.13
C ALA A 115 14.42 15.39 -2.45
N LEU A 116 13.18 15.45 -2.93
CA LEU A 116 12.86 16.19 -4.15
C LEU A 116 13.13 17.69 -3.99
N PRO A 117 13.73 18.37 -4.98
CA PRO A 117 14.02 19.81 -4.92
C PRO A 117 12.79 20.65 -4.61
N ILE A 118 11.63 20.32 -5.18
CA ILE A 118 10.37 21.05 -4.97
C ILE A 118 9.88 21.02 -3.51
N LEU A 119 10.33 20.05 -2.69
CA LEU A 119 9.96 19.91 -1.28
C LEU A 119 11.06 20.38 -0.31
N GLN A 120 12.17 20.97 -0.79
CA GLN A 120 13.26 21.46 0.07
C GLN A 120 12.96 22.83 0.67
N GLU A 121 12.49 23.77 -0.16
CA GLU A 121 12.20 25.14 0.23
C GLU A 121 10.70 25.40 0.13
N VAL A 122 9.97 25.05 1.21
CA VAL A 122 8.51 25.09 1.24
C VAL A 122 7.97 26.05 2.32
N ALA A 123 8.84 26.89 2.90
CA ALA A 123 8.45 27.83 3.93
C ALA A 123 7.35 28.80 3.42
N GLY A 124 6.24 28.91 4.15
CA GLY A 124 5.09 29.71 3.79
C GLY A 124 4.22 29.14 2.67
N GLN A 125 4.57 27.99 2.12
CA GLN A 125 3.76 27.28 1.11
C GLN A 125 2.71 26.39 1.77
N ARG A 126 1.63 26.12 1.03
CA ARG A 126 0.52 25.27 1.46
C ARG A 126 0.46 23.98 0.64
N TRP A 127 0.58 22.84 1.30
CA TRP A 127 0.65 21.53 0.65
C TRP A 127 -0.47 20.61 1.09
N LEU A 128 -1.09 19.90 0.12
CA LEU A 128 -2.10 18.87 0.37
C LEU A 128 -1.47 17.49 0.18
N ILE A 129 -1.55 16.62 1.21
CA ILE A 129 -1.10 15.24 1.13
C ILE A 129 -2.31 14.31 0.99
N CYS A 130 -2.46 13.72 -0.19
CA CYS A 130 -3.46 12.69 -0.48
C CYS A 130 -2.94 11.32 -0.03
N ARG A 131 -3.65 10.66 0.91
CA ARG A 131 -3.19 9.43 1.55
C ARG A 131 -4.32 8.48 1.93
N GLY A 132 -3.99 7.30 2.44
CA GLY A 132 -4.91 6.46 3.20
C GLY A 132 -5.03 6.94 4.64
N GLU A 133 -6.09 6.52 5.35
CA GLU A 133 -6.36 6.89 6.74
C GLU A 133 -5.17 6.61 7.68
N ASP A 134 -4.50 5.45 7.50
CA ASP A 134 -3.33 5.01 8.29
C ASP A 134 -1.99 5.53 7.75
N GLY A 135 -1.94 6.65 7.05
CA GLY A 135 -0.70 7.18 6.46
C GLY A 135 0.34 7.56 7.53
N ARG A 136 1.65 7.45 7.18
CA ARG A 136 2.74 7.88 8.05
C ARG A 136 2.75 9.40 8.20
N GLU A 137 3.08 9.89 9.40
CA GLU A 137 3.16 11.33 9.68
C GLU A 137 4.51 11.96 9.25
N LEU A 138 5.55 11.16 8.98
CA LEU A 138 6.90 11.65 8.68
C LEU A 138 6.92 12.74 7.60
N LEU A 139 6.21 12.52 6.49
CA LEU A 139 6.17 13.49 5.39
C LEU A 139 5.53 14.82 5.84
N ALA A 140 4.40 14.75 6.52
CA ALA A 140 3.69 15.94 6.98
C ALA A 140 4.48 16.69 8.08
N SER A 141 5.07 15.96 9.05
CA SER A 141 5.86 16.59 10.12
C SER A 141 7.10 17.28 9.57
N THR A 142 7.85 16.63 8.68
CA THR A 142 9.06 17.21 8.09
C THR A 142 8.74 18.44 7.23
N LEU A 143 7.66 18.43 6.45
CA LEU A 143 7.27 19.62 5.67
C LEU A 143 6.86 20.78 6.58
N ARG A 144 6.15 20.50 7.68
CA ARG A 144 5.85 21.53 8.70
C ARG A 144 7.10 22.06 9.38
N GLU A 145 8.08 21.22 9.70
CA GLU A 145 9.39 21.63 10.22
C GLU A 145 10.15 22.52 9.23
N ARG A 146 9.94 22.33 7.90
CA ARG A 146 10.47 23.21 6.84
C ARG A 146 9.65 24.50 6.66
N GLY A 147 8.62 24.73 7.49
CA GLY A 147 7.81 25.97 7.48
C GLY A 147 6.61 25.94 6.54
N ALA A 148 6.20 24.79 6.02
CA ALA A 148 5.00 24.66 5.21
C ALA A 148 3.72 24.54 6.07
N GLU A 149 2.59 25.03 5.54
CA GLU A 149 1.27 24.64 5.97
C GLU A 149 0.89 23.32 5.29
N VAL A 150 0.65 22.27 6.08
CA VAL A 150 0.37 20.94 5.53
C VAL A 150 -0.98 20.43 5.99
N GLU A 151 -1.84 20.17 5.03
CA GLU A 151 -3.10 19.47 5.22
C GLU A 151 -3.03 18.04 4.68
N THR A 152 -3.82 17.14 5.26
CA THR A 152 -3.88 15.75 4.82
C THR A 152 -5.31 15.40 4.43
N LEU A 153 -5.46 14.76 3.26
CA LEU A 153 -6.72 14.29 2.73
C LEU A 153 -6.72 12.76 2.73
N ALA A 154 -7.49 12.16 3.65
CA ALA A 154 -7.70 10.73 3.70
C ALA A 154 -8.75 10.32 2.66
N LEU A 155 -8.35 9.50 1.69
CA LEU A 155 -9.16 9.13 0.53
C LEU A 155 -9.61 7.67 0.55
N TYR A 156 -8.94 6.83 1.34
CA TYR A 156 -9.24 5.40 1.45
C TYR A 156 -8.79 4.85 2.80
N LYS A 157 -9.43 3.78 3.20
CA LYS A 157 -8.99 2.96 4.33
C LYS A 157 -8.55 1.58 3.85
N ARG A 158 -7.71 0.95 4.67
CA ARG A 158 -7.30 -0.45 4.54
C ARG A 158 -7.85 -1.23 5.70
N PHE A 159 -8.47 -2.36 5.43
CA PHE A 159 -9.12 -3.17 6.48
C PHE A 159 -9.04 -4.66 6.18
N LEU A 160 -9.27 -5.47 7.20
CA LEU A 160 -9.47 -6.91 7.07
C LEU A 160 -10.91 -7.15 6.59
N PRO A 161 -11.13 -7.84 5.45
CA PRO A 161 -12.49 -8.18 5.03
C PRO A 161 -13.23 -9.02 6.08
N ASP A 162 -14.50 -8.72 6.32
CA ASP A 162 -15.32 -9.43 7.31
C ASP A 162 -15.48 -10.91 6.96
N THR A 163 -15.48 -11.24 5.66
CA THR A 163 -15.56 -12.62 5.17
C THR A 163 -14.32 -13.46 5.45
N ALA A 164 -13.15 -12.82 5.61
CA ALA A 164 -11.87 -13.51 5.71
C ALA A 164 -11.81 -14.54 6.85
N ARG A 165 -12.50 -14.26 7.97
CA ARG A 165 -12.54 -15.19 9.09
C ARG A 165 -13.36 -16.43 8.78
N VAL A 166 -14.51 -16.30 8.12
CA VAL A 166 -15.37 -17.41 7.70
C VAL A 166 -14.66 -18.25 6.66
N GLU A 167 -14.10 -17.61 5.63
CA GLU A 167 -13.34 -18.25 4.57
C GLU A 167 -12.12 -19.01 5.12
N TRP A 168 -11.47 -18.48 6.18
CA TRP A 168 -10.39 -19.19 6.87
C TRP A 168 -10.90 -20.43 7.60
N LEU A 169 -12.01 -20.34 8.31
CA LEU A 169 -12.59 -21.50 9.02
C LEU A 169 -12.96 -22.64 8.07
N ASP A 170 -13.45 -22.31 6.87
CA ASP A 170 -13.83 -23.26 5.83
C ASP A 170 -12.63 -23.73 4.97
N CYS A 171 -11.45 -23.16 5.19
CA CYS A 171 -10.25 -23.46 4.41
C CYS A 171 -9.62 -24.79 4.85
N PHE A 172 -9.96 -25.89 4.21
CA PHE A 172 -9.37 -27.22 4.43
C PHE A 172 -8.97 -27.90 3.11
N PRO A 173 -7.85 -28.65 3.11
CA PRO A 173 -6.81 -28.69 4.14
C PRO A 173 -6.11 -27.34 4.32
N ARG A 174 -5.51 -27.11 5.48
CA ARG A 174 -4.78 -25.88 5.81
C ARG A 174 -3.60 -25.63 4.84
N PRO A 175 -3.19 -24.37 4.62
CA PRO A 175 -2.02 -24.07 3.80
C PRO A 175 -0.73 -24.54 4.47
N GLU A 176 0.19 -25.05 3.67
CA GLU A 176 1.56 -25.38 4.08
C GLU A 176 2.43 -24.12 4.16
N VAL A 177 2.09 -23.12 3.33
CA VAL A 177 2.82 -21.86 3.20
C VAL A 177 1.85 -20.68 3.18
N VAL A 178 2.23 -19.58 3.86
CA VAL A 178 1.51 -18.28 3.80
C VAL A 178 2.47 -17.18 3.33
N LEU A 179 2.04 -16.40 2.36
CA LEU A 179 2.82 -15.32 1.77
C LEU A 179 2.51 -14.00 2.47
N LEU A 180 3.50 -13.37 3.08
CA LEU A 180 3.34 -12.14 3.87
C LEU A 180 4.00 -10.96 3.16
N SER A 181 3.23 -10.13 2.47
CA SER A 181 3.73 -8.98 1.72
C SER A 181 3.78 -7.67 2.53
N SER A 182 3.27 -7.64 3.75
CA SER A 182 3.32 -6.47 4.63
C SER A 182 3.05 -6.82 6.10
N ALA A 183 3.47 -5.92 7.01
CA ALA A 183 3.16 -6.05 8.44
C ALA A 183 1.65 -5.99 8.73
N MET A 184 0.86 -5.31 7.89
CA MET A 184 -0.60 -5.28 8.03
C MET A 184 -1.21 -6.65 7.69
N ILE A 185 -0.78 -7.29 6.61
CA ILE A 185 -1.21 -8.65 6.27
C ILE A 185 -0.81 -9.64 7.36
N TRP A 186 0.39 -9.50 7.96
CA TRP A 186 0.79 -10.32 9.10
C TRP A 186 -0.14 -10.15 10.30
N ARG A 187 -0.48 -8.91 10.68
CA ARG A 187 -1.42 -8.64 11.78
C ARG A 187 -2.80 -9.24 11.51
N HIS A 188 -3.32 -9.08 10.29
CA HIS A 188 -4.62 -9.64 9.90
C HIS A 188 -4.58 -11.17 9.88
N TRP A 189 -3.47 -11.77 9.42
CA TRP A 189 -3.28 -13.21 9.47
C TRP A 189 -3.32 -13.74 10.93
N GLN A 190 -2.58 -13.08 11.84
CA GLN A 190 -2.65 -13.43 13.25
C GLN A 190 -4.07 -13.31 13.83
N GLN A 191 -4.80 -12.30 13.42
CA GLN A 191 -6.17 -12.06 13.89
C GLN A 191 -7.14 -13.15 13.47
N ILE A 192 -7.02 -13.71 12.27
CA ILE A 192 -7.93 -14.76 11.79
C ILE A 192 -7.47 -16.18 12.15
N ALA A 193 -6.18 -16.44 12.11
CA ALA A 193 -5.59 -17.76 12.33
C ALA A 193 -5.25 -18.05 13.81
N GLY A 194 -5.17 -17.03 14.65
CA GLY A 194 -4.87 -17.18 16.07
C GLY A 194 -3.55 -17.92 16.31
N SER A 195 -3.61 -18.98 17.12
CA SER A 195 -2.44 -19.84 17.42
C SER A 195 -1.92 -20.61 16.19
N GLU A 196 -2.75 -20.84 15.17
CA GLU A 196 -2.34 -21.50 13.92
C GLU A 196 -1.46 -20.60 13.04
N ALA A 197 -1.39 -19.28 13.31
CA ALA A 197 -0.70 -18.31 12.47
C ALA A 197 0.81 -18.60 12.26
N ILE A 198 1.45 -19.28 13.19
CA ILE A 198 2.89 -19.61 13.16
C ILE A 198 3.17 -21.07 12.74
N ALA A 199 2.14 -21.86 12.45
CA ALA A 199 2.30 -23.27 12.11
C ALA A 199 2.83 -23.50 10.68
N PRO A 200 2.35 -22.78 9.62
CA PRO A 200 2.84 -22.98 8.27
C PRO A 200 4.24 -22.35 8.06
N TRP A 201 4.84 -22.60 6.91
CA TRP A 201 5.93 -21.78 6.44
C TRP A 201 5.44 -20.37 6.15
N LEU A 202 6.18 -19.37 6.63
CA LEU A 202 5.86 -17.94 6.41
C LEU A 202 6.93 -17.35 5.50
N VAL A 203 6.52 -16.94 4.30
CA VAL A 203 7.43 -16.28 3.34
C VAL A 203 7.15 -14.78 3.37
N THR A 204 8.17 -13.98 3.64
CA THR A 204 8.08 -12.52 3.78
C THR A 204 8.82 -11.81 2.64
N VAL A 205 8.51 -10.53 2.40
CA VAL A 205 9.15 -9.72 1.33
C VAL A 205 10.35 -8.89 1.81
N SER A 206 10.66 -8.92 3.11
CA SER A 206 11.78 -8.16 3.66
C SER A 206 12.29 -8.76 4.96
N SER A 207 13.58 -8.55 5.26
CA SER A 207 14.21 -8.98 6.51
C SER A 207 13.50 -8.39 7.73
N ARG A 208 13.15 -7.10 7.70
CA ARG A 208 12.40 -6.44 8.78
C ARG A 208 11.08 -7.15 9.11
N LEU A 209 10.33 -7.56 8.09
CA LEU A 209 9.08 -8.31 8.31
C LEU A 209 9.37 -9.73 8.82
N ALA A 210 10.40 -10.38 8.30
CA ALA A 210 10.83 -11.69 8.79
C ALA A 210 11.19 -11.66 10.27
N ASP A 211 11.91 -10.63 10.72
CA ASP A 211 12.29 -10.46 12.12
C ASP A 211 11.06 -10.21 13.01
N THR A 212 10.11 -9.41 12.54
CA THR A 212 8.81 -9.21 13.23
C THR A 212 8.06 -10.52 13.40
N VAL A 213 8.02 -11.34 12.35
CA VAL A 213 7.33 -12.64 12.35
C VAL A 213 8.04 -13.64 13.26
N ARG A 214 9.37 -13.69 13.25
CA ARG A 214 10.17 -14.52 14.16
C ARG A 214 10.01 -14.12 15.62
N ALA A 215 9.98 -12.81 15.90
CA ALA A 215 9.75 -12.30 17.26
C ALA A 215 8.38 -12.68 17.81
N ALA A 216 7.39 -12.95 16.95
CA ALA A 216 6.08 -13.48 17.32
C ALA A 216 6.07 -15.01 17.55
N GLY A 217 7.25 -15.68 17.50
CA GLY A 217 7.41 -17.10 17.79
C GLY A 217 7.41 -18.02 16.56
N ALA A 218 7.32 -17.49 15.35
CA ALA A 218 7.38 -18.31 14.14
C ALA A 218 8.80 -18.86 13.89
N LYS A 219 8.92 -20.18 13.72
CA LYS A 219 10.19 -20.87 13.50
C LYS A 219 10.48 -21.12 12.01
N ARG A 220 9.45 -21.14 11.19
CA ARG A 220 9.49 -21.48 9.75
C ARG A 220 9.33 -20.21 8.92
N VAL A 221 10.40 -19.40 8.80
CA VAL A 221 10.35 -18.10 8.14
C VAL A 221 11.46 -17.98 7.11
N ILE A 222 11.07 -17.71 5.86
CA ILE A 222 11.98 -17.40 4.74
C ILE A 222 11.69 -15.97 4.24
N CYS A 223 12.73 -15.28 3.81
CA CYS A 223 12.62 -13.96 3.20
C CYS A 223 12.84 -14.07 1.68
N ALA A 224 11.86 -13.62 0.91
CA ALA A 224 12.01 -13.41 -0.53
C ALA A 224 12.72 -12.07 -0.81
N ASP A 225 13.43 -11.98 -1.94
CA ASP A 225 14.21 -10.79 -2.33
C ASP A 225 13.31 -9.64 -2.85
N GLY A 226 12.01 -9.70 -2.63
CA GLY A 226 11.05 -8.68 -3.02
C GLY A 226 9.66 -9.23 -3.35
N ALA A 227 8.79 -8.33 -3.83
CA ALA A 227 7.36 -8.60 -3.99
C ALA A 227 6.95 -9.10 -5.38
N GLN A 228 7.88 -9.19 -6.35
CA GLN A 228 7.59 -9.71 -7.69
C GLN A 228 7.40 -11.24 -7.66
N PRO A 229 6.56 -11.81 -8.55
CA PRO A 229 6.30 -13.25 -8.57
C PRO A 229 7.57 -14.13 -8.59
N LYS A 230 8.59 -13.75 -9.37
CA LYS A 230 9.86 -14.49 -9.45
C LYS A 230 10.56 -14.64 -8.09
N HIS A 231 10.50 -13.64 -7.23
CA HIS A 231 11.16 -13.67 -5.91
C HIS A 231 10.43 -14.62 -4.95
N TRP A 232 9.10 -14.65 -5.02
CA TRP A 232 8.29 -15.60 -4.27
C TRP A 232 8.56 -17.04 -4.68
N LEU A 233 8.61 -17.31 -6.00
CA LEU A 233 8.93 -18.64 -6.53
C LEU A 233 10.32 -19.11 -6.11
N ALA A 234 11.33 -18.22 -6.18
CA ALA A 234 12.68 -18.52 -5.72
C ALA A 234 12.75 -18.85 -4.22
N ALA A 235 11.98 -18.14 -3.39
CA ALA A 235 11.90 -18.41 -1.95
C ALA A 235 11.21 -19.75 -1.68
N LEU A 236 10.11 -20.05 -2.38
CA LEU A 236 9.38 -21.32 -2.23
C LEU A 236 10.22 -22.53 -2.66
N ALA A 237 11.08 -22.39 -3.67
CA ALA A 237 11.98 -23.45 -4.11
C ALA A 237 13.03 -23.88 -3.05
N GLN A 238 13.26 -23.05 -2.03
CA GLN A 238 14.16 -23.36 -0.90
C GLN A 238 13.47 -24.17 0.21
N LEU A 239 12.15 -24.33 0.14
CA LEU A 239 11.42 -25.10 1.15
C LEU A 239 11.61 -26.60 0.98
N PRO A 240 11.69 -27.37 2.07
CA PRO A 240 11.71 -28.84 1.98
C PRO A 240 10.42 -29.34 1.29
N GLN A 241 10.63 -30.27 0.35
CA GLN A 241 9.53 -30.96 -0.35
C GLN A 241 8.90 -32.02 0.53
#